data_27886e7ee9d2970cc46f00e894d6f1dd
#
_entry.id   27886e7ee9d2970cc46f00e894d6f1dd
#
_cell.length_a   1.000
_cell.length_b   1.000
_cell.length_c   1.000
_cell.angle_alpha   90.00
_cell.angle_beta   90.00
_cell.angle_gamma   90.00
#
_symmetry.space_group_name_H-M   'P 1'
#
loop_
_entity.id
_entity.type
_entity.pdbx_description
1 polymer ?
#
loop_
_entity_poly.entity_id
_entity_poly.type
_entity_poly.pdbx_seq_one_letter_code
_entity_poly.pdbx_strand_id
1 'polypeptide(L)'
;VKEAVILNDLMDQFMKAVIKYDDPSQTLNSIEQRMVYFISSNYKNAYHFHAKGRTDVEKLYLRLLLVTDYICGMTDSYAKRLYQELKAML
;
A
#
# COMPACT_ATOMS: atom_id res chain seq x y z
N VAL A 1 21.17 -5.17 -3.23
CA VAL A 1 21.28 -3.76 -2.89
C VAL A 1 20.26 -2.93 -3.68
N LYS A 2 20.20 -3.09 -5.01
CA LYS A 2 19.17 -2.43 -5.83
C LYS A 2 17.77 -2.87 -5.41
N GLU A 3 17.60 -4.16 -5.15
CA GLU A 3 16.31 -4.70 -4.74
C GLU A 3 15.86 -4.11 -3.41
N ALA A 4 16.77 -3.93 -2.46
CA ALA A 4 16.45 -3.32 -1.17
C ALA A 4 16.02 -1.87 -1.33
N VAL A 5 16.66 -1.10 -2.20
CA VAL A 5 16.28 0.30 -2.48
C VAL A 5 14.88 0.35 -3.10
N ILE A 6 14.62 -0.51 -4.08
CA ILE A 6 13.31 -0.58 -4.75
C ILE A 6 12.21 -0.91 -3.73
N LEU A 7 12.42 -1.93 -2.90
CA LEU A 7 11.43 -2.32 -1.91
C LEU A 7 11.19 -1.25 -0.86
N ASN A 8 12.26 -0.56 -0.42
CA ASN A 8 12.14 0.53 0.54
C ASN A 8 11.35 1.71 -0.04
N ASP A 9 11.63 2.08 -1.29
CA ASP A 9 10.90 3.17 -1.95
C ASP A 9 9.43 2.82 -2.14
N LEU A 10 9.14 1.59 -2.57
CA LEU A 10 7.76 1.12 -2.70
C LEU A 10 7.06 1.11 -1.35
N MET A 11 7.71 0.59 -0.32
CA MET A 11 7.15 0.55 1.04
C MET A 11 6.79 1.95 1.52
N ASP A 12 7.69 2.93 1.35
CA ASP A 12 7.45 4.30 1.76
C ASP A 12 6.20 4.88 1.08
N GLN A 13 6.07 4.69 -0.22
CA GLN A 13 4.94 5.24 -0.97
C GLN A 13 3.64 4.53 -0.59
N PHE A 14 3.66 3.21 -0.43
CA PHE A 14 2.48 2.48 0.00
C PHE A 14 2.05 2.88 1.41
N MET A 15 3.01 3.05 2.34
CA MET A 15 2.70 3.45 3.71
C MET A 15 2.04 4.83 3.76
N LYS A 16 2.55 5.79 2.99
CA LYS A 16 1.96 7.13 2.89
C LYS A 16 0.51 7.06 2.40
N ALA A 17 0.25 6.17 1.44
CA ALA A 17 -1.10 6.01 0.89
C ALA A 17 -2.06 5.37 1.89
N VAL A 18 -1.64 4.26 2.55
CA VAL A 18 -2.55 3.50 3.40
C VAL A 18 -2.81 4.15 4.75
N ILE A 19 -1.92 5.02 5.21
CA ILE A 19 -2.19 5.82 6.41
C ILE A 19 -3.46 6.66 6.20
N LYS A 20 -3.69 7.13 5.00
CA LYS A 20 -4.86 7.93 4.64
C LYS A 20 -6.03 7.10 4.12
N TYR A 21 -5.78 5.92 3.60
CA TYR A 21 -6.82 5.05 3.04
C TYR A 21 -7.84 4.69 4.11
N ASP A 22 -9.12 4.71 3.72
CA ASP A 22 -10.23 4.39 4.62
C ASP A 22 -10.34 5.33 5.83
N ASP A 23 -9.79 6.55 5.71
CA ASP A 23 -9.92 7.59 6.71
C ASP A 23 -10.71 8.76 6.12
N PRO A 24 -11.99 8.96 6.53
CA PRO A 24 -12.84 10.01 5.94
C PRO A 24 -12.31 11.43 6.14
N SER A 25 -11.42 11.63 7.12
CA SER A 25 -10.85 12.96 7.39
C SER A 25 -9.67 13.30 6.49
N GLN A 26 -9.19 12.33 5.69
CA GLN A 26 -8.00 12.47 4.85
C GLN A 26 -8.37 12.46 3.37
N THR A 27 -7.54 13.15 2.58
CA THR A 27 -7.68 13.15 1.12
C THR A 27 -6.39 12.62 0.50
N LEU A 28 -6.51 11.61 -0.35
CA LEU A 28 -5.35 11.04 -1.06
C LEU A 28 -5.02 11.93 -2.26
N ASN A 29 -3.73 12.20 -2.45
CA ASN A 29 -3.26 12.87 -3.68
C ASN A 29 -3.23 11.86 -4.84
N SER A 30 -2.88 12.33 -6.04
CA SER A 30 -2.89 11.49 -7.25
C SER A 30 -1.99 10.26 -7.12
N ILE A 31 -0.80 10.44 -6.55
CA ILE A 31 0.16 9.35 -6.37
C ILE A 31 -0.37 8.34 -5.36
N GLU A 32 -0.90 8.82 -4.25
CA GLU A 32 -1.46 7.96 -3.21
C GLU A 32 -2.65 7.16 -3.72
N GLN A 33 -3.52 7.77 -4.51
CA GLN A 33 -4.62 7.06 -5.16
C GLN A 33 -4.12 5.94 -6.06
N ARG A 34 -3.05 6.20 -6.80
CA ARG A 34 -2.44 5.21 -7.69
C ARG A 34 -1.83 4.06 -6.89
N MET A 35 -1.16 4.37 -5.77
CA MET A 35 -0.60 3.33 -4.91
C MET A 35 -1.69 2.41 -4.37
N VAL A 36 -2.81 2.95 -3.90
CA VAL A 36 -3.95 2.15 -3.46
C VAL A 36 -4.50 1.29 -4.60
N TYR A 37 -4.57 1.86 -5.80
CA TYR A 37 -5.02 1.13 -6.98
C TYR A 37 -4.13 -0.07 -7.29
N PHE A 38 -2.82 0.02 -7.09
CA PHE A 38 -1.89 -1.08 -7.33
C PHE A 38 -2.15 -2.27 -6.42
N ILE A 39 -2.64 -2.05 -5.21
CA ILE A 39 -2.88 -3.14 -4.27
C ILE A 39 -4.01 -4.02 -4.79
N SER A 40 -3.77 -5.33 -4.85
CA SER A 40 -4.76 -6.29 -5.34
C SER A 40 -6.05 -6.22 -4.53
N SER A 41 -7.18 -6.39 -5.20
CA SER A 41 -8.50 -6.36 -4.57
C SER A 41 -8.63 -7.37 -3.43
N ASN A 42 -7.99 -8.53 -3.55
CA ASN A 42 -8.03 -9.57 -2.51
C ASN A 42 -7.52 -9.04 -1.18
N TYR A 43 -6.40 -8.30 -1.19
CA TYR A 43 -5.83 -7.72 0.03
C TYR A 43 -6.74 -6.63 0.60
N LYS A 44 -7.28 -5.76 -0.25
CA LYS A 44 -8.20 -4.70 0.19
C LYS A 44 -9.48 -5.28 0.76
N ASN A 45 -10.02 -6.31 0.14
CA ASN A 45 -11.24 -6.98 0.62
C ASN A 45 -11.01 -7.63 1.97
N ALA A 46 -9.87 -8.29 2.15
CA ALA A 46 -9.51 -8.89 3.44
C ALA A 46 -9.39 -7.83 4.52
N TYR A 47 -8.75 -6.69 4.19
CA TYR A 47 -8.68 -5.56 5.12
C TYR A 47 -10.07 -5.11 5.55
N HIS A 48 -10.96 -4.85 4.59
CA HIS A 48 -12.30 -4.34 4.91
C HIS A 48 -13.11 -5.33 5.72
N PHE A 49 -12.93 -6.63 5.48
CA PHE A 49 -13.57 -7.67 6.27
C PHE A 49 -13.11 -7.63 7.73
N HIS A 50 -11.80 -7.58 7.95
CA HIS A 50 -11.23 -7.59 9.29
C HIS A 50 -11.39 -6.26 10.02
N ALA A 51 -11.56 -5.16 9.29
CA ALA A 51 -11.69 -3.83 9.88
C ALA A 51 -13.07 -3.55 10.46
N LYS A 52 -14.07 -4.39 10.16
CA LYS A 52 -15.44 -4.16 10.65
C LYS A 52 -15.48 -4.16 12.17
N GLY A 53 -16.03 -3.10 12.73
CA GLY A 53 -16.18 -2.97 14.18
C GLY A 53 -14.90 -2.68 14.94
N ARG A 54 -13.81 -2.38 14.24
CA ARG A 54 -12.52 -2.08 14.87
C ARG A 54 -12.38 -0.59 15.12
N THR A 55 -11.51 -0.25 16.07
CA THR A 55 -11.15 1.14 16.35
C THR A 55 -10.28 1.70 15.22
N ASP A 56 -10.13 3.03 15.17
CA ASP A 56 -9.29 3.68 14.16
C ASP A 56 -7.84 3.21 14.24
N VAL A 57 -7.32 3.02 15.46
CA VAL A 57 -5.95 2.52 15.66
C VAL A 57 -5.81 1.09 15.13
N GLU A 58 -6.78 0.23 15.42
CA GLU A 58 -6.77 -1.14 14.92
C GLU A 58 -6.87 -1.19 13.41
N LYS A 59 -7.70 -0.34 12.81
CA LYS A 59 -7.81 -0.23 11.36
C LYS A 59 -6.50 0.21 10.73
N LEU A 60 -5.83 1.18 11.32
CA LEU A 60 -4.51 1.62 10.85
C LEU A 60 -3.51 0.46 10.89
N TYR A 61 -3.48 -0.29 11.99
CA TYR A 61 -2.62 -1.45 12.12
C TYR A 61 -2.88 -2.47 11.00
N LEU A 62 -4.15 -2.74 10.73
CA LEU A 62 -4.55 -3.67 9.65
C LEU A 62 -4.11 -3.16 8.28
N ARG A 63 -4.15 -1.84 8.03
CA ARG A 63 -3.67 -1.27 6.77
C ARG A 63 -2.15 -1.41 6.62
N LEU A 64 -1.41 -1.25 7.71
CA LEU A 64 0.05 -1.45 7.68
C LEU A 64 0.38 -2.92 7.40
N LEU A 65 -0.37 -3.86 7.99
CA LEU A 65 -0.23 -5.27 7.69
C LEU A 65 -0.56 -5.59 6.24
N LEU A 66 -1.60 -4.98 5.70
CA LEU A 66 -2.01 -5.12 4.30
C LEU A 66 -0.84 -4.83 3.36
N VAL A 67 -0.16 -3.70 3.58
CA VAL A 67 0.99 -3.31 2.76
C VAL A 67 2.15 -4.29 2.93
N THR A 68 2.44 -4.67 4.15
CA THR A 68 3.52 -5.63 4.43
C THR A 68 3.28 -6.95 3.71
N ASP A 69 2.07 -7.48 3.82
CA ASP A 69 1.70 -8.74 3.18
C ASP A 69 1.78 -8.64 1.65
N TYR A 70 1.29 -7.53 1.10
CA TYR A 70 1.29 -7.30 -0.34
C TYR A 70 2.72 -7.24 -0.88
N ILE A 71 3.60 -6.48 -0.23
CA ILE A 71 5.00 -6.33 -0.65
C ILE A 71 5.76 -7.65 -0.49
N CYS A 72 5.55 -8.36 0.62
CA CYS A 72 6.21 -9.65 0.85
C CYS A 72 5.81 -10.72 -0.15
N GLY A 73 4.64 -10.59 -0.76
CA GLY A 73 4.16 -11.52 -1.79
C GLY A 73 4.64 -11.21 -3.19
N MET A 74 5.38 -10.11 -3.40
CA MET A 74 5.84 -9.72 -4.74
C MET A 74 7.03 -10.54 -5.20
N THR A 75 7.04 -10.86 -6.50
CA THR A 75 8.25 -11.33 -7.16
C THR A 75 9.18 -10.14 -7.45
N ASP A 76 10.45 -10.41 -7.67
CA ASP A 76 11.41 -9.37 -8.04
C ASP A 76 11.01 -8.65 -9.33
N SER A 77 10.56 -9.41 -10.33
CA SER A 77 10.12 -8.85 -11.61
C SER A 77 8.93 -7.92 -11.44
N TYR A 78 7.96 -8.32 -10.62
CA TYR A 78 6.77 -7.53 -10.36
C TYR A 78 7.14 -6.23 -9.63
N ALA A 79 7.97 -6.33 -8.61
CA ALA A 79 8.41 -5.16 -7.84
C ALA A 79 9.16 -4.16 -8.72
N LYS A 80 10.05 -4.63 -9.60
CA LYS A 80 10.77 -3.78 -10.54
C LYS A 80 9.83 -3.05 -11.49
N ARG A 81 8.86 -3.75 -12.06
CA ARG A 81 7.88 -3.15 -12.96
C ARG A 81 7.06 -2.09 -12.26
N LEU A 82 6.59 -2.41 -11.06
CA LEU A 82 5.80 -1.48 -10.25
C LEU A 82 6.60 -0.24 -9.91
N TYR A 83 7.87 -0.41 -9.57
CA TYR A 83 8.77 0.69 -9.27
C TYR A 83 8.98 1.59 -10.49
N GLN A 84 9.11 1.02 -11.69
CA GLN A 84 9.20 1.81 -12.92
C GLN A 84 7.95 2.65 -13.15
N GLU A 85 6.77 2.10 -12.89
CA GLU A 85 5.53 2.85 -12.99
C GLU A 85 5.49 3.98 -11.95
N LEU A 86 5.93 3.72 -10.73
CA LEU A 86 6.02 4.73 -9.69
C LEU A 86 6.95 5.88 -10.10
N LYS A 87 8.12 5.54 -10.62
CA LYS A 87 9.10 6.55 -11.06
C LYS A 87 8.55 7.43 -12.17
N ALA A 88 7.75 6.87 -13.07
CA ALA A 88 7.13 7.64 -14.14
C ALA A 88 6.11 8.65 -13.63
N MET A 89 5.55 8.44 -12.44
CA MET A 89 4.58 9.37 -11.83
C MET A 89 5.26 10.46 -10.99
N LEU A 90 6.48 10.22 -10.57
CA LEU A 90 7.24 11.17 -9.78
C LEU A 90 8.05 12.10 -10.71
#